data_262c2e3148c8b42016c5c1fb2db09517
#
_entry.id   262c2e3148c8b42016c5c1fb2db09517
#
_cell.length_a   1.000
_cell.length_b   1.000
_cell.length_c   1.000
_cell.angle_alpha   90.00
_cell.angle_beta   90.00
_cell.angle_gamma   90.00
#
_symmetry.space_group_name_H-M   'P 1'
#
loop_
_entity.id
_entity.type
_entity.pdbx_description
1 polymer ?
#
loop_
_entity_poly.entity_id
_entity_poly.type
_entity_poly.pdbx_seq_one_letter_code
_entity_poly.pdbx_strand_id
1 'polypeptide(L)'
;MGEEQFYYYFEVASGLLHVFFDRYGVSKERRDAYRFCIIPGFSTPEWSKGAVMYQILVDRFYNGDPANDVLTDEYYYIQTPSKKMEDWNKCPSDFSVGEFYGGDLEGVRQKLNYLQNLGVEVIYFNPLFVSPSNHKYDIQDYDHIDPHYGKIVVDEGELLQSGTTDNSKAT
;
A
#
# COMPACT_ATOMS: atom_id res chain seq x y z
N MET A 1 15.50 -27.09 -3.98
CA MET A 1 16.95 -26.88 -4.19
C MET A 1 17.17 -25.39 -4.07
N GLY A 2 17.94 -24.93 -3.09
CA GLY A 2 18.25 -23.50 -2.94
C GLY A 2 19.07 -23.05 -4.13
N GLU A 3 18.64 -21.98 -4.77
CA GLU A 3 19.41 -21.37 -5.84
C GLU A 3 20.74 -20.88 -5.26
N GLU A 4 21.85 -21.28 -5.85
CA GLU A 4 23.18 -20.87 -5.41
C GLU A 4 23.35 -19.39 -5.75
N GLN A 5 23.59 -18.55 -4.74
CA GLN A 5 23.76 -17.12 -4.90
C GLN A 5 25.24 -16.79 -5.10
N PHE A 6 25.54 -16.00 -6.12
CA PHE A 6 26.89 -15.51 -6.38
C PHE A 6 27.03 -14.08 -5.88
N TYR A 7 28.02 -13.84 -5.01
CA TYR A 7 28.34 -12.53 -4.49
C TYR A 7 29.65 -12.03 -5.09
N TYR A 8 29.67 -10.78 -5.56
CA TYR A 8 30.84 -10.19 -6.18
C TYR A 8 30.96 -8.69 -5.86
N TYR A 9 32.13 -8.16 -6.07
CA TYR A 9 32.45 -6.73 -6.09
C TYR A 9 33.46 -6.50 -7.22
N PHE A 10 33.68 -5.25 -7.58
CA PHE A 10 34.75 -4.88 -8.51
C PHE A 10 35.91 -4.34 -7.71
N GLU A 11 37.12 -4.72 -8.10
CA GLU A 11 38.37 -4.20 -7.57
C GLU A 11 39.07 -3.44 -8.69
N VAL A 12 39.44 -2.18 -8.43
CA VAL A 12 40.11 -1.31 -9.37
C VAL A 12 41.45 -0.91 -8.80
N ALA A 13 42.51 -1.30 -9.48
CA ALA A 13 43.88 -0.96 -9.09
C ALA A 13 44.60 -0.26 -10.25
N SER A 14 45.24 0.88 -9.95
CA SER A 14 46.06 1.63 -10.90
C SER A 14 47.15 2.38 -10.16
N GLY A 15 48.39 1.98 -10.29
CA GLY A 15 49.52 2.52 -9.54
C GLY A 15 49.30 2.38 -8.03
N LEU A 16 49.27 3.51 -7.31
CA LEU A 16 48.98 3.53 -5.86
C LEU A 16 47.47 3.56 -5.53
N LEU A 17 46.63 3.69 -6.53
CA LEU A 17 45.19 3.66 -6.33
C LEU A 17 44.71 2.18 -6.22
N HIS A 18 44.01 1.87 -5.13
CA HIS A 18 43.36 0.61 -4.91
C HIS A 18 42.01 0.84 -4.24
N VAL A 19 40.91 0.55 -4.95
CA VAL A 19 39.56 0.79 -4.46
C VAL A 19 38.64 -0.38 -4.82
N PHE A 20 37.58 -0.56 -4.03
CA PHE A 20 36.50 -1.52 -4.25
C PHE A 20 35.23 -0.79 -4.65
N PHE A 21 34.50 -1.36 -5.58
CA PHE A 21 33.18 -0.88 -5.97
C PHE A 21 32.14 -1.98 -5.68
N ASP A 22 31.20 -1.67 -4.85
CA ASP A 22 30.08 -2.51 -4.43
C ASP A 22 28.75 -1.76 -4.59
N ARG A 23 27.64 -2.34 -4.19
CA ARG A 23 26.30 -1.73 -4.32
C ARG A 23 26.13 -0.41 -3.57
N TYR A 24 27.04 -0.08 -2.66
CA TYR A 24 27.07 1.21 -1.93
C TYR A 24 28.01 2.25 -2.58
N GLY A 25 28.72 1.86 -3.66
CA GLY A 25 29.64 2.70 -4.39
C GLY A 25 31.09 2.41 -4.07
N VAL A 26 31.97 3.42 -4.28
CA VAL A 26 33.43 3.26 -4.16
C VAL A 26 33.86 3.32 -2.69
N SER A 27 34.80 2.44 -2.32
CA SER A 27 35.43 2.40 -0.99
C SER A 27 36.91 2.05 -1.09
N LYS A 28 37.72 2.51 -0.14
CA LYS A 28 39.12 2.06 0.02
C LYS A 28 39.22 0.72 0.72
N GLU A 29 38.16 0.28 1.38
CA GLU A 29 38.11 -0.97 2.11
C GLU A 29 37.08 -1.93 1.49
N ARG A 30 37.38 -3.21 1.50
CA ARG A 30 36.45 -4.25 1.07
C ARG A 30 35.31 -4.37 2.10
N ARG A 31 34.05 -4.29 1.60
CA ARG A 31 32.85 -4.35 2.42
C ARG A 31 32.00 -5.56 2.01
N ASP A 32 32.24 -6.71 2.63
CA ASP A 32 31.56 -7.97 2.26
C ASP A 32 30.04 -7.93 2.42
N ALA A 33 29.52 -7.12 3.33
CA ALA A 33 28.07 -6.96 3.54
C ALA A 33 27.35 -6.26 2.35
N TYR A 34 28.09 -5.57 1.50
CA TYR A 34 27.54 -4.76 0.39
C TYR A 34 27.89 -5.30 -0.99
N ARG A 35 28.33 -6.54 -1.08
CA ARG A 35 28.59 -7.20 -2.39
C ARG A 35 27.35 -7.19 -3.27
N PHE A 36 27.53 -7.09 -4.57
CA PHE A 36 26.48 -7.40 -5.53
C PHE A 36 26.14 -8.89 -5.44
N CYS A 37 24.88 -9.23 -5.76
CA CYS A 37 24.40 -10.60 -5.76
C CYS A 37 23.80 -10.94 -7.13
N ILE A 38 24.16 -12.11 -7.65
CA ILE A 38 23.50 -12.72 -8.81
C ILE A 38 22.87 -14.02 -8.33
N ILE A 39 21.62 -14.21 -8.67
CA ILE A 39 20.87 -15.45 -8.42
C ILE A 39 20.61 -16.08 -9.79
N PRO A 40 21.36 -17.10 -10.20
CA PRO A 40 21.14 -17.76 -11.48
C PRO A 40 19.74 -18.35 -11.55
N GLY A 41 19.10 -18.20 -12.70
CA GLY A 41 17.73 -18.66 -12.89
C GLY A 41 16.64 -17.75 -12.32
N PHE A 42 17.00 -16.71 -11.55
CA PHE A 42 16.01 -15.70 -11.14
C PHE A 42 15.52 -14.92 -12.36
N SER A 43 14.22 -14.91 -12.52
CA SER A 43 13.57 -14.08 -13.54
C SER A 43 12.28 -13.49 -12.96
N THR A 44 12.00 -12.26 -13.32
CA THR A 44 10.69 -11.66 -13.09
C THR A 44 9.73 -12.05 -14.20
N PRO A 45 8.42 -12.13 -13.94
CA PRO A 45 7.44 -12.35 -15.00
C PRO A 45 7.58 -11.33 -16.13
N GLU A 46 7.48 -11.77 -17.38
CA GLU A 46 7.66 -10.87 -18.54
C GLU A 46 6.69 -9.70 -18.54
N TRP A 47 5.44 -9.91 -18.07
CA TRP A 47 4.44 -8.85 -17.99
C TRP A 47 4.83 -7.71 -17.05
N SER A 48 5.66 -7.95 -16.04
CA SER A 48 6.07 -6.91 -15.07
C SER A 48 7.22 -6.03 -15.58
N LYS A 49 7.89 -6.46 -16.67
CA LYS A 49 9.04 -5.73 -17.22
C LYS A 49 8.56 -4.51 -18.01
N GLY A 50 8.79 -3.33 -17.45
CA GLY A 50 8.37 -2.06 -18.07
C GLY A 50 6.90 -1.70 -17.89
N ALA A 51 6.14 -2.49 -17.11
CA ALA A 51 4.74 -2.19 -16.83
C ALA A 51 4.56 -0.87 -16.07
N VAL A 52 3.58 -0.09 -16.48
CA VAL A 52 3.17 1.13 -15.77
C VAL A 52 2.30 0.73 -14.59
N MET A 53 2.84 0.95 -13.39
CA MET A 53 2.16 0.62 -12.14
C MET A 53 1.59 1.88 -11.48
N TYR A 54 0.33 1.82 -11.05
CA TYR A 54 -0.35 2.90 -10.34
C TYR A 54 -0.73 2.45 -8.93
N GLN A 55 -0.19 3.15 -7.92
CA GLN A 55 -0.52 2.88 -6.53
C GLN A 55 -1.75 3.69 -6.10
N ILE A 56 -2.71 3.03 -5.43
CA ILE A 56 -3.96 3.64 -5.00
C ILE A 56 -4.08 3.60 -3.47
N LEU A 57 -4.21 4.78 -2.86
CA LEU A 57 -4.78 4.95 -1.52
C LEU A 57 -6.29 5.08 -1.69
N VAL A 58 -7.03 4.01 -1.41
CA VAL A 58 -8.43 3.85 -1.81
C VAL A 58 -9.32 4.96 -1.24
N ASP A 59 -9.20 5.27 0.05
CA ASP A 59 -9.97 6.35 0.70
C ASP A 59 -9.90 7.70 -0.04
N ARG A 60 -8.78 7.95 -0.75
CA ARG A 60 -8.48 9.22 -1.42
C ARG A 60 -8.59 9.18 -2.93
N PHE A 61 -9.14 8.12 -3.50
CA PHE A 61 -9.15 7.93 -4.94
C PHE A 61 -10.48 8.35 -5.59
N TYR A 62 -11.57 7.67 -5.25
CA TYR A 62 -12.91 8.01 -5.75
C TYR A 62 -13.98 7.28 -4.93
N ASN A 63 -15.02 8.00 -4.50
CA ASN A 63 -16.18 7.44 -3.81
C ASN A 63 -17.17 6.93 -4.85
N GLY A 64 -17.39 5.61 -4.88
CA GLY A 64 -18.30 4.95 -5.81
C GLY A 64 -19.63 4.55 -5.18
N ASP A 65 -19.65 4.36 -3.86
CA ASP A 65 -20.83 3.98 -3.09
C ASP A 65 -20.88 4.74 -1.76
N PRO A 66 -21.51 5.93 -1.71
CA PRO A 66 -21.61 6.72 -0.49
C PRO A 66 -22.34 6.02 0.68
N ALA A 67 -22.97 4.87 0.45
CA ALA A 67 -23.67 4.14 1.51
C ALA A 67 -22.70 3.38 2.45
N ASN A 68 -21.45 3.17 2.03
CA ASN A 68 -20.42 2.53 2.85
C ASN A 68 -19.44 3.53 3.50
N ASP A 69 -19.66 4.83 3.34
CA ASP A 69 -18.78 5.86 3.91
C ASP A 69 -18.66 5.74 5.42
N VAL A 70 -17.45 5.96 5.95
CA VAL A 70 -17.22 6.17 7.37
C VAL A 70 -17.92 7.47 7.81
N LEU A 71 -18.73 7.39 8.85
CA LEU A 71 -19.46 8.55 9.37
C LEU A 71 -18.62 9.32 10.41
N THR A 72 -18.97 10.59 10.57
CA THR A 72 -18.39 11.40 11.67
C THR A 72 -18.83 10.84 13.02
N ASP A 73 -17.87 10.70 13.94
CA ASP A 73 -18.07 10.16 15.30
C ASP A 73 -18.53 8.69 15.34
N GLU A 74 -18.34 7.93 14.25
CA GLU A 74 -18.74 6.52 14.19
C GLU A 74 -17.90 5.66 15.11
N TYR A 75 -16.58 5.88 15.15
CA TYR A 75 -15.64 5.19 16.03
C TYR A 75 -14.42 6.07 16.37
N TYR A 76 -13.55 5.57 17.25
CA TYR A 76 -12.34 6.27 17.66
C TYR A 76 -11.09 5.51 17.25
N TYR A 77 -10.09 6.26 16.78
CA TYR A 77 -8.75 5.75 16.53
C TYR A 77 -7.71 6.72 17.11
N ILE A 78 -6.78 6.20 17.93
CA ILE A 78 -5.76 7.00 18.65
C ILE A 78 -6.42 8.20 19.37
N GLN A 79 -7.50 7.94 20.12
CA GLN A 79 -8.28 8.94 20.86
C GLN A 79 -8.90 10.06 19.99
N THR A 80 -8.91 9.89 18.67
CA THR A 80 -9.51 10.84 17.74
C THR A 80 -10.75 10.20 17.12
N PRO A 81 -11.91 10.89 17.11
CA PRO A 81 -13.10 10.38 16.45
C PRO A 81 -12.92 10.36 14.94
N SER A 82 -13.58 9.40 14.27
CA SER A 82 -13.68 9.39 12.82
C SER A 82 -14.40 10.65 12.33
N LYS A 83 -14.00 11.11 11.15
CA LYS A 83 -14.56 12.32 10.54
C LYS A 83 -14.73 12.12 9.04
N LYS A 84 -15.99 12.14 8.59
CA LYS A 84 -16.32 12.18 7.18
C LYS A 84 -15.95 13.54 6.58
N MET A 85 -15.23 13.52 5.47
CA MET A 85 -14.84 14.71 4.72
C MET A 85 -15.85 14.96 3.60
N GLU A 86 -16.60 16.06 3.70
CA GLU A 86 -17.64 16.40 2.71
C GLU A 86 -17.05 17.06 1.45
N ASP A 87 -15.94 17.76 1.59
CA ASP A 87 -15.29 18.46 0.46
C ASP A 87 -14.00 17.73 0.04
N TRP A 88 -14.05 17.07 -1.10
CA TRP A 88 -12.92 16.37 -1.70
C TRP A 88 -11.77 17.28 -2.14
N ASN A 89 -12.00 18.59 -2.28
CA ASN A 89 -10.97 19.57 -2.62
C ASN A 89 -10.22 20.10 -1.39
N LYS A 90 -10.70 19.78 -0.21
CA LYS A 90 -10.06 20.20 1.04
C LYS A 90 -8.78 19.37 1.26
N CYS A 91 -7.66 20.04 1.51
CA CYS A 91 -6.44 19.36 1.91
C CYS A 91 -6.62 18.64 3.26
N PRO A 92 -6.06 17.43 3.43
CA PRO A 92 -6.00 16.76 4.71
C PRO A 92 -5.30 17.63 5.76
N SER A 93 -5.70 17.48 7.03
CA SER A 93 -5.01 18.13 8.16
C SER A 93 -3.64 17.48 8.42
N ASP A 94 -2.81 18.10 9.25
CA ASP A 94 -1.50 17.58 9.64
C ASP A 94 -1.60 16.23 10.35
N PHE A 95 -2.71 15.97 11.04
CA PHE A 95 -3.03 14.70 11.69
C PHE A 95 -4.34 14.13 11.13
N SER A 96 -4.25 13.54 9.94
CA SER A 96 -5.42 13.17 9.12
C SER A 96 -5.80 11.69 9.15
N VAL A 97 -5.26 10.88 10.07
CA VAL A 97 -5.52 9.42 10.11
C VAL A 97 -6.99 9.05 10.35
N GLY A 98 -7.75 9.93 10.98
CA GLY A 98 -9.18 9.79 11.22
C GLY A 98 -10.07 10.58 10.25
N GLU A 99 -9.51 11.24 9.21
CA GLU A 99 -10.27 11.96 8.19
C GLU A 99 -10.51 11.06 6.98
N PHE A 100 -11.76 10.70 6.72
CA PHE A 100 -12.17 9.78 5.65
C PHE A 100 -12.85 10.54 4.51
N TYR A 101 -12.39 10.32 3.28
CA TYR A 101 -12.98 10.90 2.07
C TYR A 101 -13.99 9.96 1.41
N GLY A 102 -14.05 8.71 1.86
CA GLY A 102 -15.03 7.75 1.41
C GLY A 102 -14.71 7.10 0.07
N GLY A 103 -13.46 7.15 -0.39
CA GLY A 103 -13.06 6.37 -1.55
C GLY A 103 -13.16 4.86 -1.26
N ASP A 104 -13.64 4.09 -2.23
CA ASP A 104 -13.93 2.68 -2.10
C ASP A 104 -13.55 1.86 -3.35
N LEU A 105 -13.69 0.54 -3.30
CA LEU A 105 -13.38 -0.34 -4.42
C LEU A 105 -14.38 -0.19 -5.59
N GLU A 106 -15.62 0.19 -5.31
CA GLU A 106 -16.59 0.52 -6.35
C GLU A 106 -16.14 1.76 -7.11
N GLY A 107 -15.61 2.77 -6.41
CA GLY A 107 -15.01 3.94 -7.03
C GLY A 107 -13.82 3.60 -7.91
N VAL A 108 -12.95 2.70 -7.47
CA VAL A 108 -11.85 2.21 -8.31
C VAL A 108 -12.40 1.50 -9.54
N ARG A 109 -13.41 0.63 -9.38
CA ARG A 109 -14.06 -0.06 -10.50
C ARG A 109 -14.62 0.90 -11.53
N GLN A 110 -15.28 1.98 -11.09
CA GLN A 110 -15.82 3.02 -11.98
C GLN A 110 -14.71 3.80 -12.72
N LYS A 111 -13.51 3.84 -12.19
CA LYS A 111 -12.34 4.54 -12.76
C LYS A 111 -11.39 3.63 -13.56
N LEU A 112 -11.69 2.36 -13.77
CA LEU A 112 -10.82 1.45 -14.52
C LEU A 112 -10.55 1.95 -15.96
N ASN A 113 -11.56 2.48 -16.65
CA ASN A 113 -11.36 3.03 -17.99
C ASN A 113 -10.44 4.26 -17.99
N TYR A 114 -10.52 5.09 -16.95
CA TYR A 114 -9.59 6.22 -16.77
C TYR A 114 -8.16 5.74 -16.60
N LEU A 115 -7.94 4.75 -15.74
CA LEU A 115 -6.61 4.16 -15.51
C LEU A 115 -6.06 3.49 -16.78
N GLN A 116 -6.91 2.75 -17.50
CA GLN A 116 -6.53 2.13 -18.77
C GLN A 116 -6.13 3.18 -19.82
N ASN A 117 -6.90 4.26 -19.96
CA ASN A 117 -6.57 5.34 -20.89
C ASN A 117 -5.30 6.11 -20.50
N LEU A 118 -4.94 6.11 -19.22
CA LEU A 118 -3.68 6.66 -18.71
C LEU A 118 -2.48 5.74 -19.04
N GLY A 119 -2.73 4.51 -19.50
CA GLY A 119 -1.69 3.53 -19.81
C GLY A 119 -1.27 2.68 -18.60
N VAL A 120 -2.09 2.64 -17.54
CA VAL A 120 -1.84 1.80 -16.37
C VAL A 120 -2.08 0.32 -16.73
N GLU A 121 -1.09 -0.52 -16.43
CA GLU A 121 -1.13 -1.96 -16.68
C GLU A 121 -1.26 -2.75 -15.37
N VAL A 122 -0.81 -2.17 -14.26
CA VAL A 122 -0.84 -2.80 -12.92
C VAL A 122 -1.36 -1.82 -11.90
N ILE A 123 -2.36 -2.23 -11.13
CA ILE A 123 -2.84 -1.51 -9.96
C ILE A 123 -2.22 -2.12 -8.70
N TYR A 124 -1.61 -1.30 -7.87
CA TYR A 124 -1.11 -1.65 -6.56
C TYR A 124 -1.96 -0.94 -5.49
N PHE A 125 -2.70 -1.69 -4.71
CA PHE A 125 -3.48 -1.11 -3.63
C PHE A 125 -2.64 -0.92 -2.36
N ASN A 126 -2.81 0.22 -1.68
CA ASN A 126 -2.56 0.28 -0.25
C ASN A 126 -3.44 -0.77 0.46
N PRO A 127 -3.15 -1.14 1.72
CA PRO A 127 -3.93 -2.18 2.38
C PRO A 127 -5.44 -1.97 2.26
N LEU A 128 -6.17 -3.06 2.04
CA LEU A 128 -7.63 -3.08 1.86
C LEU A 128 -8.37 -3.70 3.05
N PHE A 129 -7.63 -4.30 3.96
CA PHE A 129 -8.14 -5.10 5.06
C PHE A 129 -8.74 -4.26 6.18
N VAL A 130 -9.52 -4.90 7.05
CA VAL A 130 -10.15 -4.23 8.21
C VAL A 130 -9.13 -3.48 9.04
N SER A 131 -9.32 -2.19 9.18
CA SER A 131 -8.43 -1.29 9.91
C SER A 131 -9.12 0.02 10.28
N PRO A 132 -8.84 0.58 11.47
CA PRO A 132 -9.51 1.79 11.95
C PRO A 132 -9.00 3.08 11.29
N SER A 133 -7.86 3.08 10.62
CA SER A 133 -7.32 4.26 9.94
C SER A 133 -7.74 4.36 8.48
N ASN A 134 -7.66 5.56 7.92
CA ASN A 134 -7.91 5.79 6.50
C ASN A 134 -6.85 5.16 5.57
N HIS A 135 -5.63 4.98 6.06
CA HIS A 135 -4.53 4.38 5.28
C HIS A 135 -4.47 2.85 5.37
N LYS A 136 -5.18 2.24 6.31
CA LYS A 136 -5.33 0.79 6.49
C LYS A 136 -4.05 -0.02 6.75
N TYR A 137 -2.93 0.62 7.17
CA TYR A 137 -1.68 -0.11 7.50
C TYR A 137 -1.70 -0.77 8.89
N ASP A 138 -2.59 -0.37 9.77
CA ASP A 138 -2.82 -0.91 11.12
C ASP A 138 -3.93 -1.97 11.10
N ILE A 139 -3.66 -3.04 10.33
CA ILE A 139 -4.61 -4.11 10.02
C ILE A 139 -4.98 -4.88 11.28
N GLN A 140 -6.27 -5.03 11.52
CA GLN A 140 -6.85 -5.82 12.61
C GLN A 140 -7.23 -7.23 12.16
N ASP A 141 -7.63 -7.39 10.91
CA ASP A 141 -8.05 -8.65 10.33
C ASP A 141 -7.59 -8.74 8.87
N TYR A 142 -6.83 -9.80 8.55
CA TYR A 142 -6.31 -10.06 7.21
C TYR A 142 -7.23 -10.94 6.35
N ASP A 143 -8.25 -11.52 6.95
CA ASP A 143 -9.16 -12.43 6.25
C ASP A 143 -10.30 -11.68 5.53
N HIS A 144 -10.56 -10.41 5.94
CA HIS A 144 -11.69 -9.63 5.45
C HIS A 144 -11.28 -8.28 4.87
N ILE A 145 -11.94 -7.88 3.80
CA ILE A 145 -11.85 -6.51 3.27
C ILE A 145 -12.58 -5.57 4.21
N ASP A 146 -12.05 -4.37 4.38
CA ASP A 146 -12.70 -3.34 5.21
C ASP A 146 -14.12 -3.03 4.69
N PRO A 147 -15.14 -3.05 5.56
CA PRO A 147 -16.53 -2.86 5.15
C PRO A 147 -16.80 -1.49 4.51
N HIS A 148 -15.98 -0.50 4.79
CA HIS A 148 -16.06 0.82 4.15
C HIS A 148 -15.39 0.86 2.75
N TYR A 149 -14.71 -0.23 2.35
CA TYR A 149 -14.12 -0.35 1.01
C TYR A 149 -14.90 -1.26 0.08
N GLY A 150 -15.79 -2.08 0.62
CA GLY A 150 -16.57 -3.04 -0.12
C GLY A 150 -18.02 -3.14 0.33
N LYS A 151 -18.82 -3.83 -0.47
CA LYS A 151 -20.19 -4.12 -0.08
C LYS A 151 -20.19 -5.26 0.93
N ILE A 152 -20.84 -5.03 2.07
CA ILE A 152 -21.05 -6.07 3.06
C ILE A 152 -21.98 -7.15 2.50
N VAL A 153 -21.50 -8.38 2.48
CA VAL A 153 -22.24 -9.55 1.97
C VAL A 153 -22.70 -10.42 3.11
N VAL A 154 -21.88 -10.50 4.17
CA VAL A 154 -22.17 -11.24 5.40
C VAL A 154 -21.97 -10.32 6.58
N ASP A 155 -22.96 -10.26 7.45
CA ASP A 155 -22.93 -9.52 8.70
C ASP A 155 -23.35 -10.48 9.83
N GLU A 156 -22.38 -10.92 10.63
CA GLU A 156 -22.63 -11.84 11.76
C GLU A 156 -22.98 -11.11 13.06
N GLY A 157 -23.15 -9.79 13.00
CA GLY A 157 -23.43 -8.99 14.17
C GLY A 157 -23.59 -7.51 13.86
N GLU A 158 -23.54 -6.69 14.90
CA GLU A 158 -23.52 -5.24 14.76
C GLU A 158 -22.20 -4.82 14.18
N LEU A 159 -22.23 -4.42 12.92
CA LEU A 159 -21.11 -4.10 12.07
C LEU A 159 -20.19 -3.04 12.64
N LEU A 160 -20.78 -1.93 12.99
CA LEU A 160 -20.09 -0.72 13.39
C LEU A 160 -20.66 -0.31 14.75
N GLN A 161 -20.11 -0.87 15.81
CA GLN A 161 -20.48 -0.45 17.15
C GLN A 161 -19.83 0.89 17.47
N SER A 162 -20.61 1.85 17.90
CA SER A 162 -20.12 3.15 18.37
C SER A 162 -19.01 2.95 19.41
N GLY A 163 -17.84 3.55 19.16
CA GLY A 163 -16.67 3.47 20.04
C GLY A 163 -15.81 2.24 19.92
N THR A 164 -16.08 1.34 18.97
CA THR A 164 -15.19 0.21 18.63
C THR A 164 -14.43 0.48 17.33
N THR A 165 -13.29 -0.19 17.16
CA THR A 165 -12.50 -0.20 15.92
C THR A 165 -12.53 -1.59 15.26
N ASP A 166 -13.29 -2.53 15.82
CA ASP A 166 -13.34 -3.91 15.34
C ASP A 166 -14.54 -4.12 14.42
N ASN A 167 -14.26 -4.20 13.13
CA ASN A 167 -15.22 -4.47 12.05
C ASN A 167 -15.03 -5.88 11.45
N SER A 168 -14.27 -6.75 12.12
CA SER A 168 -13.84 -8.05 11.58
C SER A 168 -14.98 -9.06 11.35
N LYS A 169 -16.18 -8.78 11.86
CA LYS A 169 -17.37 -9.64 11.66
C LYS A 169 -18.19 -9.28 10.43
N ALA A 170 -17.82 -8.20 9.74
CA ALA A 170 -18.52 -7.73 8.57
C ALA A 170 -17.70 -7.95 7.31
N THR A 171 -18.22 -8.69 6.36
CA THR A 171 -17.60 -8.95 5.04
C THR A 171 -18.59 -9.05 3.91
#